data_ae42b0af124a50eadc083c34914c557f
#
_entry.id   ae42b0af124a50eadc083c34914c557f
#
_cell.length_a   1.000
_cell.length_b   1.000
_cell.length_c   1.000
_cell.angle_alpha   90.00
_cell.angle_beta   90.00
_cell.angle_gamma   90.00
#
_symmetry.space_group_name_H-M   'P 1'
#
loop_
_entity.id
_entity.type
_entity.pdbx_description
1 polymer ?
#
loop_
_entity_poly.entity_id
_entity_poly.type
_entity_poly.pdbx_seq_one_letter_code
_entity_poly.pdbx_strand_id
1 'polypeptide(L)'
;LSGIALVGGSLIPHGGQNLLEPARLDCAILHGPHMENFRAIVNEMAARGGAAEVADAEELVKAVRQLLANPKMRSEMAAAAADIASTKEAILDTVLNHLDTVLASIAARARGDETAPQKNSLKNGSHAGP
;
A
#
# COMPACT_ATOMS: atom_id res chain seq x y z
N LEU A 1 -12.52 -12.67 -14.28
CA LEU A 1 -12.31 -11.66 -15.31
C LEU A 1 -11.64 -10.45 -14.71
N SER A 2 -10.43 -10.13 -15.17
CA SER A 2 -9.63 -9.05 -14.59
C SER A 2 -10.00 -7.70 -15.18
N GLY A 3 -9.94 -6.66 -14.35
CA GLY A 3 -10.17 -5.30 -14.77
C GLY A 3 -8.90 -4.55 -15.13
N ILE A 4 -9.05 -3.29 -15.45
CA ILE A 4 -7.93 -2.37 -15.70
C ILE A 4 -8.15 -1.15 -14.82
N ALA A 5 -7.11 -0.72 -14.13
CA ALA A 5 -7.19 0.45 -13.25
C ALA A 5 -6.10 1.46 -13.61
N LEU A 6 -6.46 2.73 -13.65
CA LEU A 6 -5.49 3.81 -13.77
C LEU A 6 -5.34 4.47 -12.41
N VAL A 7 -4.11 4.60 -11.95
CA VAL A 7 -3.84 5.25 -10.68
C VAL A 7 -3.99 6.76 -10.83
N GLY A 8 -4.92 7.33 -10.07
CA GLY A 8 -5.21 8.75 -10.13
C GLY A 8 -4.05 9.60 -9.68
N GLY A 9 -3.95 10.81 -10.23
CA GLY A 9 -2.91 11.76 -9.87
C GLY A 9 -1.53 11.42 -10.41
N SER A 10 -1.40 10.39 -11.25
CA SER A 10 -0.10 9.96 -11.71
C SER A 10 0.31 10.53 -13.05
N LEU A 11 -0.64 11.07 -13.82
CA LEU A 11 -0.34 11.68 -15.11
C LEU A 11 0.03 13.15 -15.01
N ILE A 12 -0.15 13.75 -13.84
CA ILE A 12 0.25 15.13 -13.55
C ILE A 12 1.12 15.13 -12.30
N PRO A 13 1.90 16.19 -12.04
CA PRO A 13 2.79 16.21 -10.89
C PRO A 13 2.02 16.33 -9.57
N HIS A 14 1.43 15.25 -9.14
CA HIS A 14 0.63 15.16 -7.91
C HIS A 14 1.17 14.09 -6.96
N GLY A 15 2.15 13.28 -7.38
CA GLY A 15 2.75 12.25 -6.55
C GLY A 15 2.09 10.89 -6.63
N GLY A 16 0.93 10.81 -7.30
CA GLY A 16 0.23 9.55 -7.51
C GLY A 16 -0.60 9.12 -6.31
N GLN A 17 -1.20 7.96 -6.42
CA GLN A 17 -1.98 7.34 -5.36
C GLN A 17 -1.50 5.90 -5.15
N ASN A 18 -1.93 5.29 -4.05
CA ASN A 18 -1.49 3.96 -3.70
C ASN A 18 -1.99 2.91 -4.70
N LEU A 19 -1.09 2.04 -5.16
CA LEU A 19 -1.43 0.98 -6.11
C LEU A 19 -1.99 -0.26 -5.45
N LEU A 20 -1.86 -0.40 -4.13
CA LEU A 20 -2.23 -1.64 -3.47
C LEU A 20 -3.72 -1.91 -3.49
N GLU A 21 -4.53 -0.86 -3.45
CA GLU A 21 -5.98 -1.05 -3.45
C GLU A 21 -6.49 -1.63 -4.78
N PRO A 22 -6.18 -1.05 -5.94
CA PRO A 22 -6.59 -1.68 -7.20
C PRO A 22 -5.93 -3.05 -7.42
N ALA A 23 -4.72 -3.26 -6.86
CA ALA A 23 -4.05 -4.55 -6.97
C ALA A 23 -4.84 -5.65 -6.27
N ARG A 24 -5.49 -5.33 -5.14
CA ARG A 24 -6.31 -6.30 -4.42
C ARG A 24 -7.61 -6.61 -5.13
N LEU A 25 -8.00 -5.78 -6.09
CA LEU A 25 -9.26 -5.91 -6.81
C LEU A 25 -9.12 -6.63 -8.15
N ASP A 26 -8.00 -7.34 -8.34
CA ASP A 26 -7.76 -8.13 -9.56
C ASP A 26 -7.75 -7.25 -10.80
N CYS A 27 -6.95 -6.19 -10.75
CA CYS A 27 -6.83 -5.24 -11.86
C CYS A 27 -5.42 -5.21 -12.40
N ALA A 28 -5.31 -5.13 -13.73
CA ALA A 28 -4.06 -4.75 -14.38
C ALA A 28 -3.89 -3.24 -14.15
N ILE A 29 -2.73 -2.81 -13.65
CA ILE A 29 -2.55 -1.45 -13.19
C ILE A 29 -1.75 -0.64 -14.18
N LEU A 30 -2.28 0.53 -14.52
CA LEU A 30 -1.58 1.53 -15.33
C LEU A 30 -1.37 2.77 -14.49
N HIS A 31 -0.21 3.40 -14.64
CA HIS A 31 0.08 4.63 -13.91
C HIS A 31 0.89 5.56 -14.80
N GLY A 32 0.84 6.85 -14.48
CA GLY A 32 1.68 7.84 -15.15
C GLY A 32 3.06 7.94 -14.52
N PRO A 33 3.88 8.88 -14.98
CA PRO A 33 5.25 9.01 -14.49
C PRO A 33 5.37 9.66 -13.10
N HIS A 34 4.29 10.25 -12.59
CA HIS A 34 4.33 11.01 -11.34
C HIS A 34 3.87 10.15 -10.18
N MET A 35 4.75 9.24 -9.74
CA MET A 35 4.48 8.33 -8.62
C MET A 35 5.52 8.50 -7.52
N GLU A 36 5.94 9.74 -7.31
CA GLU A 36 7.03 10.05 -6.38
C GLU A 36 6.76 9.56 -4.96
N ASN A 37 5.51 9.63 -4.54
CA ASN A 37 5.14 9.22 -3.18
C ASN A 37 5.10 7.71 -3.00
N PHE A 38 5.19 6.93 -4.08
CA PHE A 38 5.03 5.48 -4.04
C PHE A 38 6.10 4.77 -4.86
N ARG A 39 7.29 5.35 -4.95
CA ARG A 39 8.32 4.87 -5.86
C ARG A 39 8.74 3.42 -5.59
N ALA A 40 8.87 3.05 -4.33
CA ALA A 40 9.32 1.69 -4.01
C ALA A 40 8.30 0.64 -4.48
N ILE A 41 7.02 0.91 -4.26
CA ILE A 41 5.95 0.01 -4.67
C ILE A 41 5.85 -0.04 -6.20
N VAL A 42 5.99 1.10 -6.86
CA VAL A 42 5.95 1.17 -8.32
C VAL A 42 7.09 0.34 -8.92
N ASN A 43 8.28 0.47 -8.37
CA ASN A 43 9.43 -0.28 -8.86
C ASN A 43 9.24 -1.79 -8.69
N GLU A 44 8.70 -2.19 -7.56
CA GLU A 44 8.43 -3.60 -7.31
C GLU A 44 7.36 -4.15 -8.24
N MET A 45 6.28 -3.39 -8.43
CA MET A 45 5.21 -3.77 -9.36
C MET A 45 5.73 -3.91 -10.78
N ALA A 46 6.53 -2.94 -11.22
CA ALA A 46 7.09 -2.98 -12.57
C ALA A 46 8.02 -4.17 -12.77
N ALA A 47 8.86 -4.46 -11.78
CA ALA A 47 9.80 -5.57 -11.87
C ALA A 47 9.10 -6.91 -11.98
N ARG A 48 7.92 -7.06 -11.39
CA ARG A 48 7.16 -8.30 -11.40
C ARG A 48 6.04 -8.31 -12.42
N GLY A 49 5.92 -7.26 -13.23
CA GLY A 49 4.94 -7.20 -14.29
C GLY A 49 3.51 -6.94 -13.83
N GLY A 50 3.32 -6.36 -12.64
CA GLY A 50 2.00 -6.06 -12.10
C GLY A 50 1.47 -4.70 -12.47
N ALA A 51 2.31 -3.81 -12.98
CA ALA A 51 1.90 -2.47 -13.37
C ALA A 51 2.74 -1.99 -14.53
N ALA A 52 2.20 -1.07 -15.31
CA ALA A 52 2.90 -0.49 -16.45
C ALA A 52 2.75 1.03 -16.43
N GLU A 53 3.82 1.71 -16.79
CA GLU A 53 3.82 3.16 -16.85
C GLU A 53 3.38 3.63 -18.22
N VAL A 54 2.56 4.70 -18.24
CA VAL A 54 2.18 5.39 -19.48
C VAL A 54 2.60 6.85 -19.32
N ALA A 55 3.14 7.45 -20.38
CA ALA A 55 3.69 8.78 -20.29
C ALA A 55 2.60 9.86 -20.33
N ASP A 56 1.52 9.60 -21.03
CA ASP A 56 0.46 10.58 -21.22
C ASP A 56 -0.85 9.88 -21.60
N ALA A 57 -1.87 10.68 -21.87
CA ALA A 57 -3.19 10.15 -22.21
C ALA A 57 -3.18 9.33 -23.49
N GLU A 58 -2.33 9.68 -24.43
CA GLU A 58 -2.24 8.95 -25.69
C GLU A 58 -1.70 7.54 -25.46
N GLU A 59 -0.64 7.42 -24.68
CA GLU A 59 -0.12 6.11 -24.32
C GLU A 59 -1.09 5.32 -23.47
N LEU A 60 -1.84 6.01 -22.61
CA LEU A 60 -2.86 5.37 -21.81
C LEU A 60 -3.90 4.69 -22.71
N VAL A 61 -4.38 5.38 -23.74
CA VAL A 61 -5.37 4.82 -24.66
C VAL A 61 -4.81 3.59 -25.35
N LYS A 62 -3.56 3.66 -25.81
CA LYS A 62 -2.92 2.50 -26.44
C LYS A 62 -2.81 1.32 -25.50
N ALA A 63 -2.39 1.57 -24.25
CA ALA A 63 -2.23 0.51 -23.27
C ALA A 63 -3.57 -0.13 -22.93
N VAL A 64 -4.63 0.67 -22.76
CA VAL A 64 -5.96 0.15 -22.47
C VAL A 64 -6.45 -0.71 -23.62
N ARG A 65 -6.29 -0.25 -24.84
CA ARG A 65 -6.69 -1.04 -26.01
C ARG A 65 -5.96 -2.37 -26.07
N GLN A 66 -4.66 -2.34 -25.82
CA GLN A 66 -3.84 -3.55 -25.84
C GLN A 66 -4.30 -4.54 -24.77
N LEU A 67 -4.57 -4.06 -23.57
CA LEU A 67 -5.03 -4.93 -22.50
C LEU A 67 -6.42 -5.47 -22.73
N LEU A 68 -7.31 -4.67 -23.32
CA LEU A 68 -8.64 -5.14 -23.65
C LEU A 68 -8.62 -6.19 -24.76
N ALA A 69 -7.68 -6.06 -25.69
CA ALA A 69 -7.56 -7.01 -26.79
C ALA A 69 -6.81 -8.27 -26.38
N ASN A 70 -6.15 -8.27 -25.21
CA ASN A 70 -5.33 -9.39 -24.77
C ASN A 70 -5.67 -9.79 -23.34
N PRO A 71 -6.76 -10.58 -23.16
CA PRO A 71 -7.20 -10.98 -21.82
C PRO A 71 -6.14 -11.75 -21.02
N LYS A 72 -5.29 -12.52 -21.69
CA LYS A 72 -4.24 -13.26 -21.01
C LYS A 72 -3.22 -12.33 -20.38
N MET A 73 -2.76 -11.34 -21.12
CA MET A 73 -1.82 -10.35 -20.63
C MET A 73 -2.41 -9.56 -19.47
N ARG A 74 -3.67 -9.14 -19.60
CA ARG A 74 -4.37 -8.43 -18.54
C ARG A 74 -4.48 -9.27 -17.29
N SER A 75 -4.83 -10.54 -17.44
CA SER A 75 -4.95 -11.45 -16.31
C SER A 75 -3.62 -11.72 -15.62
N GLU A 76 -2.55 -11.84 -16.39
CA GLU A 76 -1.22 -12.04 -15.83
C GLU A 76 -0.73 -10.82 -15.05
N MET A 77 -0.97 -9.63 -15.58
CA MET A 77 -0.65 -8.40 -14.87
C MET A 77 -1.42 -8.30 -13.57
N ALA A 78 -2.71 -8.58 -13.62
CA ALA A 78 -3.56 -8.51 -12.44
C ALA A 78 -3.13 -9.52 -11.38
N ALA A 79 -2.76 -10.73 -11.80
CA ALA A 79 -2.30 -11.75 -10.87
C ALA A 79 -0.99 -11.35 -10.18
N ALA A 80 -0.06 -10.78 -10.94
CA ALA A 80 1.21 -10.32 -10.38
C ALA A 80 0.98 -9.19 -9.38
N ALA A 81 0.10 -8.25 -9.71
CA ALA A 81 -0.21 -7.14 -8.81
C ALA A 81 -0.89 -7.65 -7.53
N ALA A 82 -1.83 -8.58 -7.67
CA ALA A 82 -2.55 -9.13 -6.53
C ALA A 82 -1.60 -9.89 -5.60
N ASP A 83 -0.62 -10.58 -6.14
CA ASP A 83 0.36 -11.30 -5.33
C ASP A 83 1.19 -10.35 -4.50
N ILE A 84 1.65 -9.26 -5.10
CA ILE A 84 2.40 -8.24 -4.36
C ILE A 84 1.54 -7.60 -3.27
N ALA A 85 0.29 -7.26 -3.60
CA ALA A 85 -0.62 -6.65 -2.64
C ALA A 85 -0.89 -7.58 -1.46
N SER A 86 -1.04 -8.87 -1.71
CA SER A 86 -1.26 -9.86 -0.66
C SER A 86 -0.07 -9.91 0.30
N THR A 87 1.14 -9.90 -0.24
CA THR A 87 2.36 -9.90 0.57
C THR A 87 2.46 -8.62 1.41
N LYS A 88 2.20 -7.47 0.79
CA LYS A 88 2.26 -6.19 1.51
C LYS A 88 1.18 -6.10 2.59
N GLU A 89 0.01 -6.63 2.31
CA GLU A 89 -1.08 -6.64 3.28
C GLU A 89 -0.73 -7.49 4.50
N ALA A 90 -0.12 -8.64 4.29
CA ALA A 90 0.31 -9.49 5.40
C ALA A 90 1.36 -8.78 6.27
N ILE A 91 2.30 -8.07 5.65
CA ILE A 91 3.30 -7.30 6.38
C ILE A 91 2.63 -6.18 7.17
N LEU A 92 1.69 -5.48 6.55
CA LEU A 92 0.98 -4.38 7.20
C LEU A 92 0.18 -4.88 8.41
N ASP A 93 -0.49 -6.02 8.27
CA ASP A 93 -1.24 -6.60 9.38
C ASP A 93 -0.33 -6.92 10.55
N THR A 94 0.86 -7.46 10.28
CA THR A 94 1.84 -7.74 11.33
C THR A 94 2.27 -6.46 12.04
N VAL A 95 2.53 -5.40 11.28
CA VAL A 95 2.94 -4.12 11.84
C VAL A 95 1.80 -3.52 12.68
N LEU A 96 0.56 -3.57 12.17
CA LEU A 96 -0.57 -3.02 12.88
C LEU A 96 -0.86 -3.77 14.18
N ASN A 97 -0.72 -5.09 14.18
CA ASN A 97 -0.89 -5.89 15.39
C ASN A 97 0.15 -5.51 16.44
N HIS A 98 1.40 -5.31 16.01
CA HIS A 98 2.45 -4.87 16.91
C HIS A 98 2.16 -3.47 17.45
N LEU A 99 1.71 -2.57 16.60
CA LEU A 99 1.37 -1.20 17.00
C LEU A 99 0.22 -1.19 18.00
N ASP A 100 -0.80 -2.01 17.80
CA ASP A 100 -1.91 -2.12 18.75
C ASP A 100 -1.41 -2.52 20.12
N THR A 101 -0.49 -3.47 20.19
CA THR A 101 0.09 -3.90 21.45
C THR A 101 0.83 -2.75 22.14
N VAL A 102 1.60 -1.99 21.38
CA VAL A 102 2.34 -0.85 21.91
C VAL A 102 1.39 0.23 22.39
N LEU A 103 0.34 0.53 21.62
CA LEU A 103 -0.62 1.55 22.00
C LEU A 103 -1.41 1.16 23.24
N ALA A 104 -1.76 -0.11 23.38
CA ALA A 104 -2.43 -0.60 24.58
C ALA A 104 -1.55 -0.43 25.81
N SER A 105 -0.27 -0.69 25.67
CA SER A 105 0.69 -0.52 26.74
C SER A 105 0.82 0.96 27.14
N ILE A 106 0.87 1.85 26.16
CA ILE A 106 0.93 3.29 26.41
C ILE A 106 -0.35 3.78 27.11
N ALA A 107 -1.50 3.31 26.64
CA ALA A 107 -2.77 3.70 27.23
C ALA A 107 -2.89 3.24 28.69
N ALA A 108 -2.42 2.04 28.98
CA ALA A 108 -2.42 1.52 30.36
C ALA A 108 -1.55 2.39 31.25
N ARG A 109 -0.38 2.81 30.79
CA ARG A 109 0.47 3.69 31.58
C ARG A 109 -0.17 5.05 31.79
N ALA A 110 -0.82 5.58 30.76
CA ALA A 110 -1.46 6.89 30.86
C ALA A 110 -2.57 6.89 31.91
N ARG A 111 -3.22 5.74 32.12
CA ARG A 111 -4.25 5.63 33.15
C ARG A 111 -3.69 5.36 34.52
N GLY A 112 -2.37 5.21 34.64
CA GLY A 112 -1.78 4.82 35.91
C GLY A 112 -1.98 3.36 36.24
N ASP A 113 -2.28 2.54 35.25
CA ASP A 113 -2.51 1.12 35.44
C ASP A 113 -1.19 0.41 35.65
N GLU A 114 -1.00 -0.13 36.82
CA GLU A 114 0.27 -0.72 37.17
C GLU A 114 0.52 -2.07 36.58
N THR A 115 -0.38 -2.59 35.82
CA THR A 115 -0.10 -3.82 35.09
C THR A 115 0.91 -3.62 33.99
N ALA A 116 1.22 -2.37 33.68
CA ALA A 116 2.24 -2.09 32.71
C ALA A 116 3.57 -2.64 33.21
N PRO A 117 4.29 -3.23 32.33
CA PRO A 117 5.45 -3.93 32.76
C PRO A 117 6.46 -3.08 33.44
N GLN A 118 6.62 -2.06 33.27
CA GLN A 118 7.54 -1.41 33.83
C GLN A 118 7.30 -0.69 34.82
N LYS A 119 6.83 -0.70 35.25
CA LYS A 119 6.56 0.01 36.17
C LYS A 119 7.63 0.55 36.81
N ASN A 120 8.18 0.80 36.80
CA ASN A 120 9.03 1.29 37.51
C ASN A 120 9.58 2.40 37.18
N SER A 121 9.72 2.78 36.85
CA SER A 121 10.30 3.74 36.57
C SER A 121 9.77 4.90 36.68
N LEU A 122 9.22 5.28 36.67
CA LEU A 122 8.77 6.40 36.64
C LEU A 122 8.07 6.78 37.56
N LYS A 123 7.93 6.62 38.32
CA LYS A 123 7.19 6.92 39.18
C LYS A 123 7.47 7.92 39.82
N ASN A 124 7.88 8.22 39.92
CA ASN A 124 8.00 9.15 40.40
C ASN A 124 7.63 10.08 40.04
N GLY A 125 7.37 10.11 39.72
CA GLY A 125 6.99 10.75 39.35
C GLY A 125 6.06 10.95 38.98
N SER A 126 5.95 10.72 39.25
CA SER A 126 5.17 10.77 38.92
C SER A 126 4.31 10.81 38.49
N HIS A 127 4.45 10.78 38.51
CA HIS A 127 3.79 10.74 38.04
C HIS A 127 3.03 10.61 37.59
N ALA A 128 3.24 10.71 37.84
CA ALA A 128 2.60 10.39 37.57
C ALA A 128 1.77 10.21 37.19
N GLY A 129 1.60 10.19 37.14
CA GLY A 129 0.96 10.07 36.84
C GLY A 129 0.22 10.05 36.51
N PRO A 130 -0.18 10.37 36.48
CA PRO A 130 -1.18 9.97 35.77
C PRO A 130 -1.31 10.41 34.66
#